data_45fc5691efd46d8f527c4e582eaa6c5f
#
_entry.id   45fc5691efd46d8f527c4e582eaa6c5f
#
_cell.length_a   1.000
_cell.length_b   1.000
_cell.length_c   1.000
_cell.angle_alpha   90.00
_cell.angle_beta   90.00
_cell.angle_gamma   90.00
#
_symmetry.space_group_name_H-M   'P 1'
#
loop_
_entity.id
_entity.type
_entity.pdbx_description
1 polymer ?
#
loop_
_entity_poly.entity_id
_entity_poly.type
_entity_poly.pdbx_seq_one_letter_code
_entity_poly.pdbx_strand_id
1 'polypeptide(L)'
;TGRHNGVNETSQYRMHTLDGYHWSVEVRKDVKPGMQMDYFYSVLRGDNEERKEWSVMCHRLNFDAERGLNYCVYDHWNDIPEDSYLYSSAIADCVVGKKQEKVKLNNFNKSVTLKVRAPQLRAEDQLYLIGAEPALGAWNEKKALKMTQHNINEWMVTIDGAKLASSRLEVKFFIKNKADNDAIVWEYSDNRIVELPAMDEGDVMVYELDEAFFPLPAVRIAGTLVPVFSLRSESSFGIGDFGDLKKMIDWVSLTQQRALQILPINDTTITHTWTDSYPYSCISIFALHPQYVDLNALPALKDKEQRDKFEALRKELNALPQIDYERVNDAKTEYLRLLFEQEGQK
;
A
#
# COMPACT_ATOMS: atom_id res chain seq x y z
N THR A 1 -7.64 14.74 -7.99
CA THR A 1 -7.01 15.31 -6.78
C THR A 1 -5.50 15.30 -6.94
N GLY A 2 -4.85 16.47 -6.91
CA GLY A 2 -3.39 16.57 -6.96
C GLY A 2 -2.82 16.83 -5.57
N ARG A 3 -1.68 16.24 -5.25
CA ARG A 3 -0.89 16.60 -4.06
C ARG A 3 0.23 17.53 -4.48
N HIS A 4 0.27 18.73 -3.92
CA HIS A 4 1.36 19.66 -4.08
C HIS A 4 1.82 20.14 -2.72
N ASN A 5 3.08 19.90 -2.34
CA ASN A 5 3.69 20.32 -1.06
C ASN A 5 2.85 19.97 0.19
N GLY A 6 2.18 18.82 0.22
CA GLY A 6 1.35 18.39 1.34
C GLY A 6 -0.05 19.01 1.39
N VAL A 7 -0.42 19.87 0.46
CA VAL A 7 -1.77 20.42 0.31
C VAL A 7 -2.52 19.61 -0.74
N ASN A 8 -3.69 19.09 -0.37
CA ASN A 8 -4.59 18.41 -1.31
C ASN A 8 -5.45 19.48 -2.01
N GLU A 9 -5.16 19.77 -3.27
CA GLU A 9 -6.05 20.52 -4.13
C GLU A 9 -6.98 19.56 -4.86
N THR A 10 -8.29 19.76 -4.77
CA THR A 10 -9.28 19.00 -5.53
C THR A 10 -9.84 19.91 -6.62
N SER A 11 -9.63 19.52 -7.88
CA SER A 11 -10.23 20.19 -9.04
C SER A 11 -11.05 19.18 -9.82
N GLN A 12 -12.18 19.61 -10.35
CA GLN A 12 -13.06 18.79 -11.18
C GLN A 12 -13.08 19.34 -12.61
N TYR A 13 -12.97 18.45 -13.58
CA TYR A 13 -13.00 18.79 -15.00
C TYR A 13 -14.04 17.94 -15.70
N ARG A 14 -14.96 18.58 -16.41
CA ARG A 14 -16.00 17.89 -17.16
C ARG A 14 -15.42 17.36 -18.47
N MET A 15 -15.62 16.06 -18.71
CA MET A 15 -15.23 15.42 -19.97
C MET A 15 -16.35 15.49 -20.99
N HIS A 16 -15.98 15.37 -22.25
CA HIS A 16 -16.87 15.40 -23.43
C HIS A 16 -16.65 14.16 -24.28
N THR A 17 -17.71 13.74 -24.98
CA THR A 17 -17.68 12.62 -25.90
C THR A 17 -18.37 13.00 -27.21
N LEU A 18 -17.89 12.41 -28.30
CA LEU A 18 -18.53 12.52 -29.65
C LEU A 18 -19.22 11.20 -30.03
N ASP A 19 -18.77 10.08 -29.51
CA ASP A 19 -19.23 8.74 -29.89
C ASP A 19 -19.92 7.98 -28.73
N GLY A 20 -19.92 8.54 -27.53
CA GLY A 20 -20.48 7.93 -26.32
C GLY A 20 -19.57 6.90 -25.65
N TYR A 21 -18.43 6.54 -26.24
CA TYR A 21 -17.48 5.56 -25.72
C TYR A 21 -16.18 6.21 -25.26
N HIS A 22 -15.65 7.14 -26.05
CA HIS A 22 -14.42 7.86 -25.74
C HIS A 22 -14.74 9.22 -25.14
N TRP A 23 -14.19 9.48 -23.98
CA TRP A 23 -14.37 10.74 -23.26
C TRP A 23 -13.05 11.45 -23.13
N SER A 24 -13.03 12.74 -23.41
CA SER A 24 -11.81 13.54 -23.36
C SER A 24 -12.01 14.87 -22.65
N VAL A 25 -10.92 15.40 -22.13
CA VAL A 25 -10.83 16.74 -21.56
C VAL A 25 -9.42 17.28 -21.74
N GLU A 26 -9.32 18.55 -22.09
CA GLU A 26 -8.04 19.27 -22.09
C GLU A 26 -7.89 20.01 -20.76
N VAL A 27 -6.75 19.79 -20.08
CA VAL A 27 -6.43 20.44 -18.82
C VAL A 27 -5.11 21.19 -18.95
N ARG A 28 -5.14 22.50 -18.69
CA ARG A 28 -3.92 23.32 -18.61
C ARG A 28 -3.55 23.53 -17.16
N LYS A 29 -2.36 23.15 -16.80
CA LYS A 29 -1.87 23.25 -15.44
C LYS A 29 -0.39 23.60 -15.39
N ASP A 30 -0.02 24.53 -14.53
CA ASP A 30 1.39 24.76 -14.20
C ASP A 30 1.87 23.64 -13.30
N VAL A 31 2.86 22.90 -13.79
CA VAL A 31 3.47 21.78 -13.07
C VAL A 31 4.96 22.04 -12.83
N LYS A 32 5.49 21.49 -11.75
CA LYS A 32 6.92 21.57 -11.43
C LYS A 32 7.61 20.24 -11.69
N PRO A 33 8.92 20.22 -12.00
CA PRO A 33 9.68 18.99 -12.12
C PRO A 33 9.53 18.09 -10.90
N GLY A 34 9.25 16.81 -11.12
CA GLY A 34 9.03 15.83 -10.06
C GLY A 34 7.65 15.89 -9.40
N MET A 35 6.74 16.75 -9.87
CA MET A 35 5.35 16.77 -9.41
C MET A 35 4.63 15.50 -9.85
N GLN A 36 3.71 15.04 -8.99
CA GLN A 36 2.84 13.90 -9.25
C GLN A 36 1.39 14.34 -9.15
N MET A 37 0.55 13.86 -10.04
CA MET A 37 -0.88 14.06 -10.02
C MET A 37 -1.59 12.73 -9.94
N ASP A 38 -2.40 12.55 -8.89
CA ASP A 38 -3.30 11.41 -8.75
C ASP A 38 -4.72 11.88 -9.10
N TYR A 39 -5.44 11.11 -9.91
CA TYR A 39 -6.80 11.44 -10.34
C TYR A 39 -7.64 10.17 -10.53
N PHE A 40 -8.94 10.35 -10.66
CA PHE A 40 -9.91 9.30 -10.91
C PHE A 40 -11.08 9.86 -11.71
N TYR A 41 -11.85 8.98 -12.32
CA TYR A 41 -13.05 9.33 -13.06
C TYR A 41 -14.31 9.05 -12.22
N SER A 42 -15.35 9.86 -12.46
CA SER A 42 -16.68 9.63 -11.91
C SER A 42 -17.76 10.00 -12.92
N VAL A 43 -18.89 9.34 -12.85
CA VAL A 43 -20.08 9.63 -13.64
C VAL A 43 -21.08 10.37 -12.77
N LEU A 44 -21.50 11.55 -13.24
CA LEU A 44 -22.48 12.38 -12.57
C LEU A 44 -23.80 12.39 -13.35
N ARG A 45 -24.93 12.30 -12.63
CA ARG A 45 -26.24 12.60 -13.18
C ARG A 45 -26.78 13.87 -12.48
N GLY A 46 -26.71 15.00 -13.20
CA GLY A 46 -26.85 16.31 -12.55
C GLY A 46 -25.72 16.54 -11.56
N ASP A 47 -26.06 16.82 -10.32
CA ASP A 47 -25.08 17.02 -9.23
C ASP A 47 -24.80 15.75 -8.40
N ASN A 48 -25.45 14.63 -8.72
CA ASN A 48 -25.30 13.38 -7.97
C ASN A 48 -24.26 12.49 -8.62
N GLU A 49 -23.29 12.00 -7.82
CA GLU A 49 -22.34 10.98 -8.25
C GLU A 49 -23.04 9.62 -8.35
N GLU A 50 -23.16 9.10 -9.57
CA GLU A 50 -23.84 7.85 -9.88
C GLU A 50 -22.87 6.65 -9.85
N ARG A 51 -21.66 6.88 -10.31
CA ARG A 51 -20.59 5.87 -10.36
C ARG A 51 -19.23 6.55 -10.20
N LYS A 52 -18.33 5.88 -9.53
CA LYS A 52 -16.96 6.32 -9.29
C LYS A 52 -16.00 5.15 -9.46
N GLU A 53 -14.83 5.43 -9.97
CA GLU A 53 -13.76 4.45 -9.99
C GLU A 53 -13.33 4.02 -8.60
N TRP A 54 -12.70 2.86 -8.52
CA TRP A 54 -12.15 2.34 -7.28
C TRP A 54 -11.02 3.26 -6.76
N SER A 55 -11.27 3.96 -5.66
CA SER A 55 -10.39 5.00 -5.14
C SER A 55 -9.05 4.50 -4.59
N VAL A 56 -8.88 3.18 -4.40
CA VAL A 56 -7.60 2.58 -3.98
C VAL A 56 -6.59 2.62 -5.12
N MET A 57 -7.06 2.55 -6.36
CA MET A 57 -6.26 2.54 -7.59
C MET A 57 -6.52 3.80 -8.42
N CYS A 58 -6.13 4.95 -7.90
CA CYS A 58 -6.16 6.17 -8.70
C CYS A 58 -5.12 6.12 -9.83
N HIS A 59 -5.47 6.74 -10.95
CA HIS A 59 -4.51 7.00 -12.02
C HIS A 59 -3.42 7.95 -11.54
N ARG A 60 -2.20 7.76 -12.03
CA ARG A 60 -1.05 8.57 -11.61
C ARG A 60 -0.25 9.06 -12.79
N LEU A 61 -0.04 10.38 -12.86
CA LEU A 61 0.91 11.01 -13.77
C LEU A 61 2.09 11.58 -13.00
N ASN A 62 3.27 11.36 -13.55
CA ASN A 62 4.49 12.00 -13.07
C ASN A 62 4.92 13.02 -14.13
N PHE A 63 5.22 14.24 -13.71
CA PHE A 63 5.58 15.32 -14.61
C PHE A 63 7.07 15.60 -14.55
N ASP A 64 7.60 15.90 -15.73
CA ASP A 64 8.88 16.56 -15.88
C ASP A 64 8.63 17.91 -16.56
N ALA A 65 8.66 18.97 -15.78
CA ALA A 65 8.27 20.31 -16.21
C ALA A 65 9.45 21.22 -16.56
N GLU A 66 10.62 20.66 -16.85
CA GLU A 66 11.74 21.50 -17.36
C GLU A 66 11.44 22.10 -18.74
N ARG A 67 10.40 21.59 -19.43
CA ARG A 67 9.89 22.11 -20.72
C ARG A 67 8.36 22.12 -20.68
N GLY A 68 7.75 22.99 -21.50
CA GLY A 68 6.34 22.85 -21.82
C GLY A 68 6.13 21.57 -22.62
N LEU A 69 5.50 20.57 -22.02
CA LEU A 69 5.21 19.26 -22.62
C LEU A 69 3.71 19.08 -22.77
N ASN A 70 3.29 18.40 -23.85
CA ASN A 70 1.92 18.00 -24.06
C ASN A 70 1.74 16.55 -23.63
N TYR A 71 0.98 16.32 -22.55
CA TYR A 71 0.66 14.98 -22.09
C TYR A 71 -0.64 14.50 -22.71
N CYS A 72 -0.59 13.47 -23.55
CA CYS A 72 -1.75 12.79 -24.10
C CYS A 72 -1.90 11.47 -23.36
N VAL A 73 -2.95 11.36 -22.55
CA VAL A 73 -3.13 10.22 -21.63
C VAL A 73 -4.32 9.40 -22.10
N TYR A 74 -4.11 8.09 -22.19
CA TYR A 74 -5.08 7.10 -22.59
C TYR A 74 -5.26 6.11 -21.43
N ASP A 75 -6.35 6.28 -20.69
CA ASP A 75 -6.69 5.47 -19.53
C ASP A 75 -7.93 4.61 -19.81
N HIS A 76 -8.09 3.58 -19.00
CA HIS A 76 -9.29 2.77 -18.92
C HIS A 76 -10.00 3.01 -17.59
N TRP A 77 -11.31 2.77 -17.57
CA TRP A 77 -12.09 2.83 -16.33
C TRP A 77 -11.67 1.73 -15.35
N ASN A 78 -11.43 2.11 -14.10
CA ASN A 78 -10.94 1.23 -13.04
C ASN A 78 -12.08 0.78 -12.12
N ASP A 79 -12.64 -0.40 -12.39
CA ASP A 79 -13.51 -1.09 -11.44
C ASP A 79 -12.71 -1.84 -10.37
N ILE A 80 -13.40 -2.29 -9.31
CA ILE A 80 -12.79 -3.13 -8.27
C ILE A 80 -12.48 -4.50 -8.90
N PRO A 81 -11.21 -4.92 -8.99
CA PRO A 81 -10.86 -6.21 -9.55
C PRO A 81 -11.22 -7.35 -8.58
N GLU A 82 -11.41 -8.56 -9.10
CA GLU A 82 -11.71 -9.76 -8.29
C GLU A 82 -10.59 -10.05 -7.27
N ASP A 83 -9.35 -9.78 -7.65
CA ASP A 83 -8.17 -9.94 -6.81
C ASP A 83 -7.79 -8.65 -6.05
N SER A 84 -8.76 -7.79 -5.75
CA SER A 84 -8.60 -6.51 -5.05
C SER A 84 -7.82 -6.62 -3.72
N TYR A 85 -7.81 -7.78 -3.08
CA TYR A 85 -7.03 -8.03 -1.87
C TYR A 85 -5.52 -7.89 -2.09
N LEU A 86 -5.01 -8.11 -3.32
CA LEU A 86 -3.60 -7.93 -3.67
C LEU A 86 -3.15 -6.45 -3.65
N TYR A 87 -4.10 -5.53 -3.59
CA TYR A 87 -3.85 -4.09 -3.49
C TYR A 87 -3.87 -3.57 -2.05
N SER A 88 -4.23 -4.40 -1.08
CA SER A 88 -4.18 -4.02 0.32
C SER A 88 -2.72 -3.95 0.81
N SER A 89 -2.41 -2.96 1.66
CA SER A 89 -1.08 -2.83 2.26
C SER A 89 -0.70 -4.07 3.09
N ALA A 90 -1.68 -4.74 3.69
CA ALA A 90 -1.45 -5.99 4.43
C ALA A 90 -0.86 -7.08 3.53
N ILE A 91 -1.31 -7.20 2.28
CA ILE A 91 -0.78 -8.17 1.33
C ILE A 91 0.43 -7.61 0.58
N ALA A 92 0.28 -6.42 -0.04
CA ALA A 92 1.33 -5.84 -0.87
C ALA A 92 2.63 -5.58 -0.10
N ASP A 93 2.54 -4.98 1.09
CA ASP A 93 3.70 -4.54 1.86
C ASP A 93 4.19 -5.63 2.83
N CYS A 94 3.27 -6.24 3.59
CA CYS A 94 3.66 -7.15 4.68
C CYS A 94 3.89 -8.58 4.21
N VAL A 95 3.07 -9.10 3.28
CA VAL A 95 3.16 -10.49 2.82
C VAL A 95 4.07 -10.63 1.61
N VAL A 96 3.87 -9.78 0.60
CA VAL A 96 4.62 -9.83 -0.67
C VAL A 96 5.91 -9.02 -0.59
N GLY A 97 5.96 -8.00 0.28
CA GLY A 97 7.15 -7.17 0.49
C GLY A 97 7.43 -6.23 -0.69
N LYS A 98 6.41 -5.85 -1.45
CA LYS A 98 6.56 -4.92 -2.57
C LYS A 98 7.01 -3.55 -2.08
N LYS A 99 7.93 -2.93 -2.83
CA LYS A 99 8.40 -1.58 -2.55
C LYS A 99 8.24 -0.75 -3.80
N GLN A 100 7.62 0.42 -3.66
CA GLN A 100 7.60 1.40 -4.73
C GLN A 100 9.01 1.91 -5.00
N GLU A 101 9.39 1.96 -6.26
CA GLU A 101 10.67 2.50 -6.69
C GLU A 101 10.52 3.99 -7.01
N LYS A 102 11.59 4.76 -6.80
CA LYS A 102 11.60 6.15 -7.24
C LYS A 102 11.64 6.18 -8.77
N VAL A 103 10.60 6.75 -9.36
CA VAL A 103 10.51 6.89 -10.81
C VAL A 103 11.57 7.89 -11.28
N LYS A 104 12.35 7.46 -12.27
CA LYS A 104 13.22 8.34 -13.04
C LYS A 104 12.57 8.55 -14.40
N LEU A 105 12.08 9.76 -14.64
CA LEU A 105 11.53 10.12 -15.94
C LEU A 105 12.67 10.34 -16.93
N ASN A 106 12.53 9.74 -18.10
CA ASN A 106 13.44 10.00 -19.22
C ASN A 106 12.87 11.12 -20.09
N ASN A 107 13.71 12.12 -20.34
CA ASN A 107 13.35 13.28 -21.17
C ASN A 107 13.75 13.04 -22.60
N PHE A 108 12.80 12.57 -23.41
CA PHE A 108 12.96 12.49 -24.86
C PHE A 108 12.20 13.65 -25.54
N ASN A 109 12.57 13.97 -26.78
CA ASN A 109 11.81 14.97 -27.56
C ASN A 109 10.39 14.49 -27.87
N LYS A 110 10.21 13.18 -28.01
CA LYS A 110 8.93 12.49 -28.11
C LYS A 110 8.99 11.32 -27.14
N SER A 111 8.06 11.22 -26.23
CA SER A 111 8.05 10.16 -25.22
C SER A 111 6.81 9.29 -25.34
N VAL A 112 6.98 7.97 -25.28
CA VAL A 112 5.90 7.00 -25.16
C VAL A 112 6.07 6.26 -23.84
N THR A 113 5.12 6.43 -22.94
CA THR A 113 5.10 5.74 -21.65
C THR A 113 4.01 4.69 -21.67
N LEU A 114 4.41 3.43 -21.48
CA LEU A 114 3.49 2.31 -21.32
C LEU A 114 3.39 1.94 -19.85
N LYS A 115 2.17 1.83 -19.34
CA LYS A 115 1.83 1.39 -18.01
C LYS A 115 1.07 0.09 -18.07
N VAL A 116 1.27 -0.77 -17.09
CA VAL A 116 0.55 -2.04 -16.97
C VAL A 116 0.43 -2.42 -15.50
N ARG A 117 -0.69 -3.02 -15.12
CA ARG A 117 -0.88 -3.62 -13.81
C ARG A 117 -0.47 -5.08 -13.84
N ALA A 118 0.22 -5.51 -12.79
CA ALA A 118 0.62 -6.90 -12.60
C ALA A 118 0.61 -7.23 -11.10
N PRO A 119 -0.58 -7.39 -10.49
CA PRO A 119 -0.72 -7.54 -9.04
C PRO A 119 -0.13 -8.85 -8.50
N GLN A 120 -0.02 -9.89 -9.34
CA GLN A 120 0.50 -11.20 -8.93
C GLN A 120 2.01 -11.20 -8.68
N LEU A 121 2.76 -10.21 -9.18
CA LEU A 121 4.21 -10.15 -9.04
C LEU A 121 4.64 -10.02 -7.59
N ARG A 122 5.73 -10.70 -7.23
CA ARG A 122 6.36 -10.66 -5.90
C ARG A 122 7.51 -9.65 -5.88
N ALA A 123 8.07 -9.39 -4.71
CA ALA A 123 9.19 -8.46 -4.55
C ALA A 123 10.45 -8.85 -5.35
N GLU A 124 10.65 -10.15 -5.55
CA GLU A 124 11.76 -10.72 -6.32
C GLU A 124 11.53 -10.74 -7.84
N ASP A 125 10.28 -10.50 -8.30
CA ASP A 125 9.95 -10.50 -9.71
C ASP A 125 10.23 -9.12 -10.33
N GLN A 126 10.90 -9.13 -11.46
CA GLN A 126 11.18 -7.93 -12.24
C GLN A 126 10.44 -7.99 -13.58
N LEU A 127 9.59 -7.01 -13.84
CA LEU A 127 8.82 -6.91 -15.07
C LEU A 127 9.66 -6.28 -16.20
N TYR A 128 9.48 -6.82 -17.39
CA TYR A 128 10.10 -6.35 -18.63
C TYR A 128 9.07 -6.21 -19.74
N LEU A 129 9.27 -5.18 -20.57
CA LEU A 129 8.58 -5.00 -21.85
C LEU A 129 9.52 -5.40 -22.97
N ILE A 130 8.99 -6.12 -23.95
CA ILE A 130 9.69 -6.48 -25.19
C ILE A 130 8.76 -6.31 -26.38
N GLY A 131 9.30 -6.11 -27.55
CA GLY A 131 8.47 -5.96 -28.76
C GLY A 131 9.26 -6.09 -30.05
N ALA A 132 8.55 -5.94 -31.17
CA ALA A 132 9.08 -6.12 -32.50
C ALA A 132 10.11 -5.04 -32.89
N GLU A 133 9.90 -3.80 -32.45
CA GLU A 133 10.75 -2.67 -32.77
C GLU A 133 12.16 -2.81 -32.16
N PRO A 134 13.23 -2.33 -32.83
CA PRO A 134 14.57 -2.30 -32.25
C PRO A 134 14.63 -1.56 -30.92
N ALA A 135 13.87 -0.48 -30.75
CA ALA A 135 13.76 0.26 -29.50
C ALA A 135 13.07 -0.53 -28.38
N LEU A 136 12.35 -1.60 -28.71
CA LEU A 136 11.67 -2.53 -27.80
C LEU A 136 12.43 -3.84 -27.66
N GLY A 137 13.67 -3.93 -28.15
CA GLY A 137 14.52 -5.10 -28.05
C GLY A 137 14.45 -6.08 -29.22
N ALA A 138 13.57 -5.88 -30.22
CA ALA A 138 13.43 -6.76 -31.40
C ALA A 138 13.30 -8.25 -31.00
N TRP A 139 12.44 -8.55 -30.04
CA TRP A 139 12.21 -9.87 -29.43
C TRP A 139 13.44 -10.54 -28.81
N ASN A 140 14.51 -9.77 -28.54
CA ASN A 140 15.69 -10.25 -27.83
C ASN A 140 15.57 -9.95 -26.32
N GLU A 141 15.36 -10.96 -25.51
CA GLU A 141 15.15 -10.86 -24.04
C GLU A 141 16.29 -10.15 -23.30
N LYS A 142 17.51 -10.17 -23.87
CA LYS A 142 18.67 -9.44 -23.31
C LYS A 142 18.61 -7.93 -23.56
N LYS A 143 17.78 -7.50 -24.51
CA LYS A 143 17.56 -6.09 -24.88
C LYS A 143 16.20 -5.57 -24.44
N ALA A 144 15.42 -6.40 -23.76
CA ALA A 144 14.10 -6.01 -23.24
C ALA A 144 14.21 -4.83 -22.26
N LEU A 145 13.19 -4.00 -22.24
CA LEU A 145 13.13 -2.81 -21.41
C LEU A 145 12.68 -3.17 -19.99
N LYS A 146 13.51 -2.88 -19.02
CA LYS A 146 13.17 -3.05 -17.61
C LYS A 146 12.10 -2.03 -17.22
N MET A 147 11.02 -2.48 -16.62
CA MET A 147 9.95 -1.60 -16.10
C MET A 147 10.19 -1.25 -14.63
N THR A 148 9.66 -0.11 -14.22
CA THR A 148 9.74 0.41 -12.85
C THR A 148 8.37 0.41 -12.23
N GLN A 149 8.23 -0.12 -11.02
CA GLN A 149 6.99 -0.04 -10.25
C GLN A 149 6.83 1.36 -9.67
N HIS A 150 5.90 2.14 -10.20
CA HIS A 150 5.71 3.54 -9.80
C HIS A 150 4.47 3.77 -8.92
N ASN A 151 3.57 2.82 -8.89
CA ASN A 151 2.39 2.81 -8.03
C ASN A 151 2.15 1.38 -7.52
N ILE A 152 1.20 1.18 -6.61
CA ILE A 152 0.85 -0.16 -6.13
C ILE A 152 0.45 -1.02 -7.31
N ASN A 153 1.20 -2.12 -7.52
CA ASN A 153 0.95 -3.10 -8.60
C ASN A 153 0.95 -2.53 -10.02
N GLU A 154 1.38 -1.29 -10.23
CA GLU A 154 1.46 -0.66 -11.53
C GLU A 154 2.91 -0.37 -11.92
N TRP A 155 3.27 -0.80 -13.11
CA TRP A 155 4.62 -0.70 -13.67
C TRP A 155 4.61 0.20 -14.90
N MET A 156 5.70 0.93 -15.10
CA MET A 156 5.85 1.81 -16.25
C MET A 156 7.23 1.72 -16.88
N VAL A 157 7.29 2.04 -18.16
CA VAL A 157 8.51 2.30 -18.89
C VAL A 157 8.29 3.41 -19.91
N THR A 158 9.27 4.29 -20.07
CA THR A 158 9.24 5.36 -21.07
C THR A 158 10.21 5.06 -22.20
N ILE A 159 9.74 5.13 -23.42
CA ILE A 159 10.42 4.82 -24.66
C ILE A 159 10.64 6.13 -25.42
N ASP A 160 11.80 6.24 -26.08
CA ASP A 160 12.09 7.34 -27.00
C ASP A 160 11.25 7.16 -28.28
N GLY A 161 10.17 7.96 -28.41
CA GLY A 161 9.26 7.90 -29.55
C GLY A 161 9.94 8.20 -30.89
N ALA A 162 11.04 8.95 -30.90
CA ALA A 162 11.79 9.23 -32.11
C ALA A 162 12.53 8.00 -32.68
N LYS A 163 12.70 6.95 -31.85
CA LYS A 163 13.36 5.68 -32.27
C LYS A 163 12.37 4.61 -32.74
N LEU A 164 11.07 4.90 -32.67
CA LEU A 164 10.04 4.00 -33.17
C LEU A 164 9.87 4.19 -34.67
N ALA A 165 9.96 3.09 -35.42
CA ALA A 165 9.80 3.11 -36.88
C ALA A 165 8.34 2.97 -37.30
N SER A 166 7.49 2.41 -36.44
CA SER A 166 6.06 2.19 -36.67
C SER A 166 5.22 2.87 -35.60
N SER A 167 4.04 3.37 -36.02
CA SER A 167 2.98 3.79 -35.09
C SER A 167 2.21 2.61 -34.49
N ARG A 168 2.35 1.41 -35.04
CA ARG A 168 1.71 0.19 -34.54
C ARG A 168 2.77 -0.67 -33.86
N LEU A 169 2.76 -0.68 -32.56
CA LEU A 169 3.72 -1.42 -31.73
C LEU A 169 3.14 -2.80 -31.38
N GLU A 170 3.91 -3.83 -31.67
CA GLU A 170 3.64 -5.18 -31.17
C GLU A 170 4.54 -5.46 -29.97
N VAL A 171 3.92 -5.69 -28.80
CA VAL A 171 4.61 -5.80 -27.52
C VAL A 171 4.12 -6.99 -26.70
N LYS A 172 4.93 -7.42 -25.74
CA LYS A 172 4.59 -8.45 -24.76
C LYS A 172 5.33 -8.19 -23.46
N PHE A 173 4.78 -8.72 -22.36
CA PHE A 173 5.44 -8.66 -21.05
C PHE A 173 6.01 -10.02 -20.64
N PHE A 174 7.10 -9.96 -19.92
CA PHE A 174 7.64 -11.11 -19.20
C PHE A 174 8.30 -10.68 -17.89
N ILE A 175 8.42 -11.60 -16.97
CA ILE A 175 9.13 -11.39 -15.72
C ILE A 175 10.40 -12.22 -15.67
N LYS A 176 11.39 -11.71 -14.90
CA LYS A 176 12.53 -12.49 -14.42
C LYS A 176 12.45 -12.58 -12.92
N ASN A 177 12.53 -13.79 -12.38
CA ASN A 177 12.55 -14.03 -10.96
C ASN A 177 13.98 -14.17 -10.46
N LYS A 178 14.43 -13.24 -9.62
CA LYS A 178 15.79 -13.22 -9.07
C LYS A 178 16.08 -14.39 -8.12
N ALA A 179 15.04 -14.91 -7.47
CA ALA A 179 15.19 -16.05 -6.56
C ALA A 179 15.34 -17.38 -7.32
N ASP A 180 14.98 -17.42 -8.60
CA ASP A 180 15.05 -18.60 -9.46
C ASP A 180 15.98 -18.37 -10.68
N ASN A 181 17.20 -17.93 -10.41
CA ASN A 181 18.25 -17.74 -11.42
C ASN A 181 17.80 -16.96 -12.66
N ASP A 182 17.00 -15.92 -12.50
CA ASP A 182 16.41 -15.11 -13.57
C ASP A 182 15.54 -15.93 -14.55
N ALA A 183 14.88 -16.98 -14.07
CA ALA A 183 13.90 -17.72 -14.85
C ALA A 183 12.86 -16.79 -15.47
N ILE A 184 12.61 -16.98 -16.77
CA ILE A 184 11.69 -16.14 -17.54
C ILE A 184 10.30 -16.76 -17.52
N VAL A 185 9.31 -15.93 -17.16
CA VAL A 185 7.90 -16.29 -17.23
C VAL A 185 7.18 -15.25 -18.09
N TRP A 186 6.55 -15.70 -19.16
CA TRP A 186 5.78 -14.86 -20.07
C TRP A 186 4.35 -14.61 -19.54
N GLU A 187 3.79 -13.45 -19.87
CA GLU A 187 2.38 -13.19 -19.61
C GLU A 187 1.48 -14.18 -20.40
N TYR A 188 0.33 -14.48 -19.80
CA TYR A 188 -0.66 -15.39 -20.37
C TYR A 188 -1.61 -14.65 -21.32
N SER A 189 -1.10 -14.25 -22.48
CA SER A 189 -1.87 -13.59 -23.55
C SER A 189 -1.12 -13.67 -24.87
N ASP A 190 -1.78 -13.34 -25.98
CA ASP A 190 -1.14 -13.05 -27.24
C ASP A 190 -0.32 -11.75 -27.16
N ASN A 191 0.45 -11.44 -28.21
CA ASN A 191 1.14 -10.16 -28.30
C ASN A 191 0.12 -9.03 -28.31
N ARG A 192 0.42 -7.95 -27.60
CA ARG A 192 -0.43 -6.76 -27.52
C ARG A 192 -0.10 -5.83 -28.66
N ILE A 193 -1.12 -5.16 -29.17
CA ILE A 193 -0.98 -4.13 -30.20
C ILE A 193 -1.30 -2.78 -29.58
N VAL A 194 -0.38 -1.84 -29.65
CA VAL A 194 -0.56 -0.45 -29.24
C VAL A 194 -0.44 0.42 -30.49
N GLU A 195 -1.51 1.16 -30.80
CA GLU A 195 -1.53 2.09 -31.92
C GLU A 195 -1.26 3.50 -31.39
N LEU A 196 -0.21 4.12 -31.89
CA LEU A 196 0.18 5.47 -31.51
C LEU A 196 -0.37 6.48 -32.51
N PRO A 197 -0.96 7.58 -32.07
CA PRO A 197 -1.25 8.69 -32.94
C PRO A 197 0.03 9.38 -33.42
N ALA A 198 -0.10 10.27 -34.40
CA ALA A 198 1.00 11.14 -34.80
C ALA A 198 1.49 11.96 -33.58
N MET A 199 2.80 12.08 -33.42
CA MET A 199 3.43 12.80 -32.33
C MET A 199 4.28 13.96 -32.84
N ASP A 200 4.15 15.10 -32.19
CA ASP A 200 5.02 16.25 -32.38
C ASP A 200 6.14 16.31 -31.32
N GLU A 201 7.10 17.21 -31.53
CA GLU A 201 8.12 17.47 -30.53
C GLU A 201 7.48 18.07 -29.27
N GLY A 202 7.85 17.52 -28.11
CA GLY A 202 7.26 17.89 -26.81
C GLY A 202 6.08 17.02 -26.39
N ASP A 203 5.63 16.08 -27.22
CA ASP A 203 4.55 15.18 -26.87
C ASP A 203 5.02 14.03 -25.97
N VAL A 204 4.22 13.76 -24.94
CA VAL A 204 4.35 12.63 -24.03
C VAL A 204 3.07 11.81 -24.10
N MET A 205 3.11 10.69 -24.81
CA MET A 205 2.01 9.74 -24.86
C MET A 205 2.07 8.82 -23.66
N VAL A 206 1.00 8.68 -22.91
CA VAL A 206 0.88 7.79 -21.75
C VAL A 206 -0.26 6.82 -21.99
N TYR A 207 0.06 5.54 -22.09
CA TYR A 207 -0.92 4.47 -22.28
C TYR A 207 -0.99 3.59 -21.05
N GLU A 208 -2.17 3.44 -20.50
CA GLU A 208 -2.49 2.39 -19.56
C GLU A 208 -2.98 1.17 -20.34
N LEU A 209 -2.23 0.07 -20.25
CA LEU A 209 -2.56 -1.19 -20.89
C LEU A 209 -3.35 -2.08 -19.93
N ASP A 210 -4.14 -2.99 -20.48
CA ASP A 210 -4.86 -4.00 -19.72
C ASP A 210 -3.90 -4.80 -18.84
N GLU A 211 -4.39 -5.29 -17.70
CA GLU A 211 -3.61 -6.04 -16.74
C GLU A 211 -2.85 -7.21 -17.38
N ALA A 212 -1.61 -7.39 -16.96
CA ALA A 212 -0.78 -8.51 -17.39
C ALA A 212 -0.92 -9.66 -16.39
N PHE A 213 -1.36 -10.82 -16.87
CA PHE A 213 -1.51 -12.03 -16.09
C PHE A 213 -0.35 -12.99 -16.35
N PHE A 214 0.23 -13.49 -15.25
CA PHE A 214 1.33 -14.44 -15.31
C PHE A 214 0.90 -15.77 -14.70
N PRO A 215 1.35 -16.92 -15.25
CA PRO A 215 1.06 -18.25 -14.71
C PRO A 215 1.88 -18.52 -13.43
N LEU A 216 1.76 -17.61 -12.47
CA LEU A 216 2.40 -17.73 -11.17
C LEU A 216 1.52 -18.49 -10.19
N PRO A 217 2.10 -19.27 -9.28
CA PRO A 217 1.32 -19.92 -8.23
C PRO A 217 0.68 -18.85 -7.33
N ALA A 218 -0.61 -19.06 -7.01
CA ALA A 218 -1.32 -18.20 -6.09
C ALA A 218 -0.57 -18.06 -4.76
N VAL A 219 -0.54 -16.84 -4.20
CA VAL A 219 0.05 -16.59 -2.89
C VAL A 219 -0.82 -17.31 -1.85
N ARG A 220 -0.24 -18.29 -1.17
CA ARG A 220 -0.87 -19.00 -0.05
C ARG A 220 -0.25 -18.53 1.24
N ILE A 221 -1.07 -18.05 2.16
CA ILE A 221 -0.66 -17.64 3.50
C ILE A 221 -1.50 -18.36 4.54
N ALA A 222 -0.83 -18.77 5.61
CA ALA A 222 -1.47 -19.19 6.84
C ALA A 222 -1.20 -18.12 7.91
N GLY A 223 -2.18 -17.87 8.75
CA GLY A 223 -2.06 -16.88 9.83
C GLY A 223 -3.00 -17.17 10.99
N THR A 224 -2.74 -16.50 12.08
CA THR A 224 -3.59 -16.54 13.28
C THR A 224 -4.25 -15.18 13.46
N LEU A 225 -5.54 -15.18 13.81
CA LEU A 225 -6.25 -13.99 14.29
C LEU A 225 -6.41 -14.13 15.81
N VAL A 226 -5.97 -13.11 16.55
CA VAL A 226 -6.09 -13.10 18.01
C VAL A 226 -6.22 -11.66 18.53
N PRO A 227 -7.17 -11.38 19.44
CA PRO A 227 -7.18 -10.10 20.16
C PRO A 227 -5.98 -10.04 21.11
N VAL A 228 -5.25 -8.91 21.15
CA VAL A 228 -4.11 -8.76 22.06
C VAL A 228 -4.53 -8.97 23.52
N PHE A 229 -5.67 -8.44 23.93
CA PHE A 229 -6.18 -8.58 25.29
C PHE A 229 -6.44 -10.03 25.71
N SER A 230 -6.68 -10.94 24.77
CA SER A 230 -6.93 -12.37 25.07
C SER A 230 -5.64 -13.19 25.26
N LEU A 231 -4.49 -12.64 24.91
CA LEU A 231 -3.21 -13.27 25.18
C LEU A 231 -2.95 -13.31 26.69
N ARG A 232 -2.30 -14.39 27.14
CA ARG A 232 -1.91 -14.51 28.54
C ARG A 232 -0.63 -15.33 28.66
N SER A 233 0.31 -14.80 29.39
CA SER A 233 1.54 -15.48 29.79
C SER A 233 1.80 -15.29 31.28
N GLU A 234 2.85 -15.91 31.80
CA GLU A 234 3.22 -15.76 33.21
C GLU A 234 3.57 -14.32 33.60
N SER A 235 4.01 -13.51 32.65
CA SER A 235 4.40 -12.11 32.86
C SER A 235 3.26 -11.10 32.61
N SER A 236 2.09 -11.53 32.15
CA SER A 236 0.95 -10.65 31.89
C SER A 236 0.42 -10.02 33.17
N PHE A 237 -0.21 -8.85 33.06
CA PHE A 237 -0.86 -8.17 34.18
C PHE A 237 -2.39 -8.35 34.14
N GLY A 238 -2.84 -9.62 34.09
CA GLY A 238 -4.26 -10.00 34.05
C GLY A 238 -4.93 -9.79 32.67
N ILE A 239 -4.23 -9.21 31.72
CA ILE A 239 -4.65 -8.96 30.33
C ILE A 239 -3.43 -9.12 29.43
N GLY A 240 -3.66 -9.52 28.17
CA GLY A 240 -2.60 -9.54 27.17
C GLY A 240 -2.14 -8.14 26.80
N ASP A 241 -0.82 -7.98 26.66
CA ASP A 241 -0.18 -6.70 26.35
C ASP A 241 0.87 -6.84 25.25
N PHE A 242 1.63 -5.76 24.97
CA PHE A 242 2.64 -5.77 23.92
C PHE A 242 3.81 -6.73 24.19
N GLY A 243 4.08 -7.08 25.46
CA GLY A 243 5.04 -8.13 25.79
C GLY A 243 4.54 -9.51 25.36
N ASP A 244 3.26 -9.78 25.58
CA ASP A 244 2.60 -11.02 25.12
C ASP A 244 2.48 -11.08 23.62
N LEU A 245 2.22 -9.94 22.97
CA LEU A 245 2.18 -9.83 21.50
C LEU A 245 3.55 -10.19 20.88
N LYS A 246 4.67 -9.78 21.48
CA LYS A 246 6.01 -10.18 21.02
C LYS A 246 6.17 -11.70 21.06
N LYS A 247 5.78 -12.36 22.16
CA LYS A 247 5.81 -13.81 22.28
C LYS A 247 4.91 -14.50 21.24
N MET A 248 3.75 -13.92 20.95
CA MET A 248 2.85 -14.43 19.93
C MET A 248 3.44 -14.30 18.52
N ILE A 249 4.16 -13.22 18.22
CA ILE A 249 4.88 -13.03 16.95
C ILE A 249 5.96 -14.11 16.79
N ASP A 250 6.73 -14.39 17.86
CA ASP A 250 7.74 -15.45 17.86
C ASP A 250 7.10 -16.81 17.61
N TRP A 251 5.96 -17.10 18.24
CA TRP A 251 5.23 -18.35 18.03
C TRP A 251 4.71 -18.49 16.59
N VAL A 252 4.15 -17.41 15.99
CA VAL A 252 3.71 -17.36 14.60
C VAL A 252 4.88 -17.66 13.66
N SER A 253 6.06 -17.07 13.93
CA SER A 253 7.28 -17.33 13.17
C SER A 253 7.75 -18.79 13.30
N LEU A 254 7.79 -19.33 14.50
CA LEU A 254 8.18 -20.72 14.76
C LEU A 254 7.27 -21.75 14.09
N THR A 255 5.98 -21.43 13.96
CA THR A 255 4.99 -22.27 13.27
C THR A 255 4.94 -22.04 11.77
N GLN A 256 5.87 -21.25 11.21
CA GLN A 256 5.96 -20.90 9.78
C GLN A 256 4.71 -20.20 9.21
N GLN A 257 3.92 -19.59 10.05
CA GLN A 257 2.83 -18.73 9.62
C GLN A 257 3.38 -17.39 9.08
N ARG A 258 2.64 -16.76 8.19
CA ARG A 258 3.05 -15.53 7.50
C ARG A 258 2.26 -14.30 7.91
N ALA A 259 1.15 -14.48 8.63
CA ALA A 259 0.29 -13.39 9.05
C ALA A 259 -0.15 -13.55 10.50
N LEU A 260 -0.17 -12.45 11.23
CA LEU A 260 -0.80 -12.32 12.53
C LEU A 260 -1.78 -11.14 12.45
N GLN A 261 -3.08 -11.44 12.54
CA GLN A 261 -4.12 -10.43 12.59
C GLN A 261 -4.49 -10.18 14.05
N ILE A 262 -4.52 -8.92 14.44
CA ILE A 262 -4.98 -8.48 15.76
C ILE A 262 -6.23 -7.62 15.61
N LEU A 263 -7.03 -7.53 16.66
CA LEU A 263 -8.11 -6.55 16.75
C LEU A 263 -7.55 -5.15 17.02
N PRO A 264 -8.35 -4.07 16.81
CA PRO A 264 -7.91 -2.71 17.10
C PRO A 264 -7.34 -2.58 18.51
N ILE A 265 -6.26 -1.84 18.64
CA ILE A 265 -5.52 -1.61 19.90
C ILE A 265 -5.56 -0.14 20.34
N ASN A 266 -6.39 0.63 19.66
CA ASN A 266 -6.57 2.06 19.95
C ASN A 266 -7.33 2.28 21.24
N ASP A 267 -7.19 3.46 21.81
CA ASP A 267 -7.81 3.84 23.08
C ASP A 267 -9.34 3.94 22.95
N THR A 268 -10.03 3.21 23.82
CA THR A 268 -11.49 3.15 23.91
C THR A 268 -12.00 3.70 25.26
N THR A 269 -11.15 4.32 26.06
CA THR A 269 -11.47 4.75 27.43
C THR A 269 -12.41 5.94 27.45
N ILE A 270 -13.68 5.74 27.77
CA ILE A 270 -14.73 6.77 27.87
C ILE A 270 -15.31 6.79 29.28
N THR A 271 -15.73 5.63 29.78
CA THR A 271 -16.47 5.49 31.05
C THR A 271 -15.64 4.97 32.21
N HIS A 272 -14.44 4.47 31.93
CA HIS A 272 -13.56 3.74 32.88
C HIS A 272 -14.21 2.48 33.47
N THR A 273 -15.14 1.88 32.74
CA THR A 273 -15.80 0.63 33.12
C THR A 273 -15.55 -0.45 32.06
N TRP A 274 -16.00 -1.67 32.36
CA TRP A 274 -15.88 -2.81 31.45
C TRP A 274 -16.53 -2.55 30.07
N THR A 275 -17.44 -1.59 29.95
CA THR A 275 -18.07 -1.22 28.65
C THR A 275 -17.07 -0.67 27.65
N ASP A 276 -15.93 -0.15 28.12
CA ASP A 276 -14.84 0.35 27.28
C ASP A 276 -13.98 -0.77 26.69
N SER A 277 -14.24 -2.04 27.07
CA SER A 277 -13.47 -3.18 26.55
C SER A 277 -13.73 -3.52 25.07
N TYR A 278 -14.72 -2.89 24.44
CA TYR A 278 -15.04 -3.14 23.03
C TYR A 278 -14.05 -2.44 22.10
N PRO A 279 -13.21 -3.20 21.36
CA PRO A 279 -12.04 -2.63 20.69
C PRO A 279 -12.37 -1.74 19.48
N TYR A 280 -13.61 -1.80 18.97
CA TYR A 280 -14.02 -1.03 17.80
C TYR A 280 -14.59 0.37 18.12
N SER A 281 -14.75 0.70 19.40
CA SER A 281 -15.27 2.01 19.84
C SER A 281 -14.15 2.96 20.24
N CYS A 282 -13.11 3.09 19.41
CA CYS A 282 -11.98 3.94 19.73
C CYS A 282 -12.34 5.44 19.72
N ILE A 283 -11.80 6.18 20.71
CA ILE A 283 -11.91 7.63 20.81
C ILE A 283 -10.88 8.36 19.97
N SER A 284 -9.81 7.68 19.57
CA SER A 284 -8.73 8.22 18.73
C SER A 284 -8.09 7.11 17.92
N ILE A 285 -7.86 7.37 16.63
CA ILE A 285 -7.09 6.48 15.76
C ILE A 285 -5.58 6.61 15.96
N PHE A 286 -5.12 7.61 16.72
CA PHE A 286 -3.70 7.90 16.96
C PHE A 286 -3.23 7.46 18.35
N ALA A 287 -4.13 7.30 19.31
CA ALA A 287 -3.80 6.89 20.67
C ALA A 287 -3.94 5.37 20.83
N LEU A 288 -2.94 4.73 21.41
CA LEU A 288 -3.01 3.33 21.81
C LEU A 288 -3.62 3.23 23.22
N HIS A 289 -4.40 2.17 23.46
CA HIS A 289 -5.01 1.95 24.76
C HIS A 289 -3.93 1.61 25.81
N PRO A 290 -3.87 2.32 26.96
CA PRO A 290 -2.85 2.12 27.98
C PRO A 290 -2.81 0.69 28.56
N GLN A 291 -3.93 -0.04 28.50
CA GLN A 291 -3.98 -1.43 28.96
C GLN A 291 -2.96 -2.37 28.27
N TYR A 292 -2.53 -2.03 27.03
CA TYR A 292 -1.59 -2.85 26.27
C TYR A 292 -0.12 -2.56 26.59
N VAL A 293 0.15 -1.60 27.47
CA VAL A 293 1.52 -1.33 27.92
C VAL A 293 2.07 -2.52 28.67
N ASP A 294 3.24 -3.02 28.25
CA ASP A 294 4.02 -3.99 28.99
C ASP A 294 4.78 -3.30 30.13
N LEU A 295 4.28 -3.42 31.36
CA LEU A 295 4.92 -2.80 32.52
C LEU A 295 6.31 -3.36 32.81
N ASN A 296 6.61 -4.60 32.37
CA ASN A 296 7.93 -5.20 32.56
C ASN A 296 9.00 -4.59 31.62
N ALA A 297 8.58 -3.93 30.53
CA ALA A 297 9.47 -3.22 29.63
C ALA A 297 9.80 -1.78 30.09
N LEU A 298 9.16 -1.32 31.17
CA LEU A 298 9.37 0.00 31.75
C LEU A 298 10.36 -0.05 32.91
N PRO A 299 10.98 1.09 33.30
CA PRO A 299 11.76 1.17 34.52
C PRO A 299 10.96 0.72 35.76
N ALA A 300 11.59 -0.01 36.66
CA ALA A 300 10.95 -0.41 37.90
C ALA A 300 10.70 0.79 38.82
N LEU A 301 9.61 0.74 39.59
CA LEU A 301 9.39 1.71 40.65
C LEU A 301 10.52 1.59 41.71
N LYS A 302 11.01 2.71 42.22
CA LYS A 302 12.10 2.74 43.19
C LYS A 302 11.64 2.25 44.57
N ASP A 303 10.40 2.53 44.94
CA ASP A 303 9.79 2.09 46.17
C ASP A 303 9.55 0.57 46.18
N LYS A 304 10.15 -0.15 47.13
CA LYS A 304 10.04 -1.58 47.22
C LYS A 304 8.64 -2.04 47.60
N GLU A 305 7.99 -1.35 48.53
CA GLU A 305 6.64 -1.71 48.99
C GLU A 305 5.63 -1.60 47.82
N GLN A 306 5.74 -0.57 47.04
CA GLN A 306 4.91 -0.40 45.81
C GLN A 306 5.19 -1.51 44.81
N ARG A 307 6.47 -1.86 44.54
CA ARG A 307 6.78 -2.97 43.64
C ARG A 307 6.17 -4.29 44.12
N ASP A 308 6.34 -4.61 45.39
CA ASP A 308 5.82 -5.85 45.96
C ASP A 308 4.28 -5.89 45.89
N LYS A 309 3.61 -4.75 46.10
CA LYS A 309 2.16 -4.61 45.98
C LYS A 309 1.70 -4.86 44.54
N PHE A 310 2.34 -4.23 43.54
CA PHE A 310 1.99 -4.43 42.15
C PHE A 310 2.26 -5.85 41.67
N GLU A 311 3.33 -6.48 42.12
CA GLU A 311 3.64 -7.87 41.76
C GLU A 311 2.63 -8.85 42.37
N ALA A 312 2.18 -8.61 43.60
CA ALA A 312 1.12 -9.40 44.21
C ALA A 312 -0.20 -9.25 43.44
N LEU A 313 -0.58 -8.00 43.08
CA LEU A 313 -1.77 -7.72 42.31
C LEU A 313 -1.69 -8.33 40.90
N ARG A 314 -0.53 -8.25 40.24
CA ARG A 314 -0.29 -8.90 38.95
C ARG A 314 -0.61 -10.39 38.99
N LYS A 315 -0.06 -11.11 40.00
CA LYS A 315 -0.28 -12.54 40.16
C LYS A 315 -1.76 -12.85 40.42
N GLU A 316 -2.41 -12.06 41.27
CA GLU A 316 -3.84 -12.21 41.56
C GLU A 316 -4.69 -12.04 40.27
N LEU A 317 -4.53 -10.92 39.56
CA LEU A 317 -5.30 -10.63 38.34
C LEU A 317 -4.99 -11.65 37.25
N ASN A 318 -3.74 -12.09 37.12
CA ASN A 318 -3.35 -13.05 36.10
C ASN A 318 -3.87 -14.47 36.38
N ALA A 319 -4.22 -14.79 37.61
CA ALA A 319 -4.81 -16.08 37.98
C ALA A 319 -6.35 -16.13 37.81
N LEU A 320 -6.99 -14.99 37.53
CA LEU A 320 -8.43 -14.94 37.32
C LEU A 320 -8.83 -15.69 36.04
N PRO A 321 -9.98 -16.41 36.02
CA PRO A 321 -10.47 -17.10 34.84
C PRO A 321 -10.94 -16.16 33.72
N GLN A 322 -11.28 -14.91 34.07
CA GLN A 322 -11.71 -13.86 33.18
C GLN A 322 -10.93 -12.58 33.45
N ILE A 323 -10.82 -11.73 32.46
CA ILE A 323 -10.18 -10.41 32.60
C ILE A 323 -11.04 -9.52 33.49
N ASP A 324 -10.46 -9.03 34.56
CA ASP A 324 -11.05 -7.95 35.36
C ASP A 324 -10.57 -6.62 34.75
N TYR A 325 -11.33 -6.14 33.75
CA TYR A 325 -10.96 -4.99 32.94
C TYR A 325 -10.71 -3.73 33.79
N GLU A 326 -11.60 -3.45 34.74
CA GLU A 326 -11.53 -2.24 35.55
C GLU A 326 -10.29 -2.26 36.46
N ARG A 327 -10.08 -3.34 37.20
CA ARG A 327 -8.92 -3.46 38.09
C ARG A 327 -7.59 -3.46 37.35
N VAL A 328 -7.53 -4.06 36.17
CA VAL A 328 -6.32 -4.03 35.32
C VAL A 328 -5.99 -2.62 34.87
N ASN A 329 -6.99 -1.88 34.38
CA ASN A 329 -6.79 -0.50 33.88
C ASN A 329 -6.43 0.45 35.04
N ASP A 330 -7.10 0.35 36.17
CA ASP A 330 -6.80 1.15 37.37
C ASP A 330 -5.35 0.89 37.83
N ALA A 331 -4.97 -0.37 37.92
CA ALA A 331 -3.61 -0.74 38.35
C ALA A 331 -2.53 -0.26 37.37
N LYS A 332 -2.72 -0.45 36.08
CA LYS A 332 -1.76 0.02 35.05
C LYS A 332 -1.67 1.54 35.03
N THR A 333 -2.79 2.24 35.13
CA THR A 333 -2.85 3.70 35.19
C THR A 333 -2.08 4.23 36.42
N GLU A 334 -2.33 3.62 37.60
CA GLU A 334 -1.63 3.99 38.83
C GLU A 334 -0.13 3.73 38.73
N TYR A 335 0.28 2.59 38.17
CA TYR A 335 1.71 2.30 37.95
C TYR A 335 2.37 3.35 37.05
N LEU A 336 1.71 3.70 35.93
CA LEU A 336 2.22 4.70 34.98
C LEU A 336 2.30 6.09 35.64
N ARG A 337 1.32 6.47 36.46
CA ARG A 337 1.33 7.71 37.22
C ARG A 337 2.50 7.78 38.19
N LEU A 338 2.72 6.74 38.98
CA LEU A 338 3.84 6.66 39.92
C LEU A 338 5.19 6.68 39.21
N LEU A 339 5.30 6.00 38.07
CA LEU A 339 6.50 6.03 37.26
C LEU A 339 6.77 7.42 36.67
N PHE A 340 5.72 8.12 36.22
CA PHE A 340 5.83 9.50 35.74
C PHE A 340 6.29 10.45 36.85
N GLU A 341 5.75 10.34 38.06
CA GLU A 341 6.21 11.11 39.22
C GLU A 341 7.68 10.86 39.55
N GLN A 342 8.12 9.61 39.37
CA GLN A 342 9.49 9.19 39.62
C GLN A 342 10.50 9.70 38.58
N GLU A 343 10.14 9.71 37.29
CA GLU A 343 11.06 9.93 36.16
C GLU A 343 10.74 11.17 35.32
N GLY A 344 9.51 11.66 35.35
CA GLY A 344 9.03 12.72 34.48
C GLY A 344 9.46 14.15 34.85
N GLN A 345 10.19 14.31 35.95
CA GLN A 345 10.71 15.61 36.42
C GLN A 345 12.19 15.86 35.99
N LYS A 346 12.72 15.05 35.08
CA LYS A 346 14.09 15.21 34.59
C LYS A 346 14.16 16.02 33.30
#